data_21fe03494c5068102974c78b5eaa30c2
#
_entry.id   21fe03494c5068102974c78b5eaa30c2
#
_cell.length_a   1.000
_cell.length_b   1.000
_cell.length_c   1.000
_cell.angle_alpha   90.00
_cell.angle_beta   90.00
_cell.angle_gamma   90.00
#
_symmetry.space_group_name_H-M   'P 1'
#
loop_
_entity.id
_entity.type
_entity.pdbx_description
1 polymer ?
#
loop_
_entity_poly.entity_id
_entity_poly.type
_entity_poly.pdbx_seq_one_letter_code
_entity_poly.pdbx_strand_id
1 'polypeptide(L)'
;MPRAHRKELTGLKALKGIGRIGSRARRLGLKMQSTFPGCGIFGVEMFYLETGELLINEIAPRPHNSGHYTIDACVTSQFEAHLRSILDLPMPKNFTSFSTITTNAIMLNVLGDKHTKDKELETCERAKA
;
A
#
# COMPACT_ATOMS: atom_id res chain seq x y z
N MET A 1 -4.83 6.40 -30.35
CA MET A 1 -4.03 6.24 -29.13
C MET A 1 -4.42 4.91 -28.50
N PRO A 2 -3.51 3.96 -28.28
CA PRO A 2 -3.84 2.68 -27.66
C PRO A 2 -4.27 2.93 -26.21
N ARG A 3 -5.41 2.32 -25.81
CA ARG A 3 -5.87 2.31 -24.42
C ARG A 3 -4.85 1.54 -23.60
N ALA A 4 -4.04 2.24 -22.81
CA ALA A 4 -3.20 1.60 -21.82
C ALA A 4 -4.10 0.87 -20.81
N HIS A 5 -3.99 -0.45 -20.72
CA HIS A 5 -4.60 -1.22 -19.63
C HIS A 5 -3.85 -0.84 -18.34
N ARG A 6 -4.49 0.01 -17.57
CA ARG A 6 -3.98 0.57 -16.32
C ARG A 6 -4.08 -0.50 -15.24
N LYS A 7 -3.01 -1.25 -15.00
CA LYS A 7 -2.90 -2.07 -13.80
C LYS A 7 -2.32 -1.20 -12.70
N GLU A 8 -3.16 -0.79 -11.77
CA GLU A 8 -2.76 -0.07 -10.58
C GLU A 8 -2.03 -1.03 -9.64
N LEU A 9 -0.75 -0.78 -9.39
CA LEU A 9 0.03 -1.54 -8.43
C LEU A 9 -0.04 -0.83 -7.08
N THR A 10 -1.08 -1.13 -6.32
CA THR A 10 -1.25 -0.63 -4.97
C THR A 10 -0.49 -1.52 -3.99
N GLY A 11 0.55 -0.96 -3.38
CA GLY A 11 1.31 -1.58 -2.31
C GLY A 11 2.47 -2.48 -2.74
N LEU A 12 3.52 -2.48 -1.91
CA LEU A 12 4.74 -3.29 -2.05
C LEU A 12 4.50 -4.80 -2.24
N LYS A 13 3.33 -5.31 -1.91
CA LYS A 13 3.00 -6.74 -1.95
C LYS A 13 2.57 -7.23 -3.32
N ALA A 14 1.98 -6.41 -4.17
CA ALA A 14 1.69 -6.78 -5.56
C ALA A 14 2.97 -7.11 -6.34
N LEU A 15 4.12 -6.67 -5.81
CA LEU A 15 5.44 -6.86 -6.41
C LEU A 15 6.18 -8.12 -5.95
N LYS A 16 5.66 -8.90 -4.99
CA LYS A 16 6.35 -10.10 -4.45
C LYS A 16 6.52 -11.22 -5.50
N GLY A 17 5.70 -11.25 -6.53
CA GLY A 17 5.81 -12.18 -7.67
C GLY A 17 6.61 -11.64 -8.87
N ILE A 18 7.09 -10.39 -8.82
CA ILE A 18 7.65 -9.69 -9.98
C ILE A 18 9.11 -9.24 -9.68
N GLY A 19 9.92 -10.10 -9.15
CA GLY A 19 11.36 -9.97 -8.88
C GLY A 19 12.05 -8.62 -9.20
N ARG A 20 12.49 -8.43 -10.44
CA ARG A 20 13.20 -7.21 -10.87
C ARG A 20 12.35 -5.93 -10.81
N ILE A 21 11.04 -6.03 -11.05
CA ILE A 21 10.13 -4.87 -10.99
C ILE A 21 9.95 -4.43 -9.55
N GLY A 22 9.79 -5.37 -8.61
CA GLY A 22 9.70 -5.07 -7.18
C GLY A 22 10.93 -4.32 -6.66
N SER A 23 12.13 -4.76 -7.06
CA SER A 23 13.37 -4.10 -6.68
C SER A 23 13.49 -2.69 -7.26
N ARG A 24 13.06 -2.48 -8.51
CA ARG A 24 13.04 -1.15 -9.15
C ARG A 24 12.03 -0.22 -8.48
N ALA A 25 10.81 -0.70 -8.21
CA ALA A 25 9.77 0.07 -7.53
C ALA A 25 10.22 0.50 -6.13
N ARG A 26 10.80 -0.45 -5.34
CA ARG A 26 11.35 -0.14 -4.03
C ARG A 26 12.43 0.94 -4.08
N ARG A 27 13.40 0.81 -4.99
CA ARG A 27 14.47 1.80 -5.16
C ARG A 27 13.92 3.18 -5.54
N LEU A 28 12.94 3.23 -6.44
CA LEU A 28 12.30 4.46 -6.85
C LEU A 28 11.53 5.10 -5.69
N GLY A 29 10.75 4.32 -4.94
CA GLY A 29 10.03 4.78 -3.75
C GLY A 29 10.96 5.34 -2.68
N LEU A 30 12.07 4.66 -2.36
CA LEU A 30 13.06 5.13 -1.39
C LEU A 30 13.73 6.45 -1.85
N LYS A 31 14.06 6.56 -3.14
CA LYS A 31 14.63 7.79 -3.70
C LYS A 31 13.65 8.96 -3.58
N MET A 32 12.37 8.72 -3.82
CA MET A 32 11.34 9.76 -3.71
C MET A 32 11.09 10.15 -2.25
N GLN A 33 11.03 9.17 -1.35
CA GLN A 33 10.85 9.42 0.08
C GLN A 33 11.98 10.31 0.65
N SER A 34 13.23 10.11 0.23
CA SER A 34 14.38 10.89 0.70
C SER A 34 14.34 12.38 0.31
N THR A 35 13.43 12.77 -0.59
CA THR A 35 13.25 14.19 -0.96
C THR A 35 12.32 14.95 -0.02
N PHE A 36 11.58 14.24 0.85
CA PHE A 36 10.66 14.87 1.81
C PHE A 36 11.34 15.00 3.18
N PRO A 37 11.26 16.17 3.81
CA PRO A 37 11.69 16.33 5.20
C PRO A 37 10.69 15.68 6.14
N GLY A 38 11.18 15.08 7.23
CA GLY A 38 10.36 14.50 8.27
C GLY A 38 10.36 12.97 8.28
N CYS A 39 9.65 12.42 9.27
CA CYS A 39 9.56 10.99 9.53
C CYS A 39 8.12 10.52 9.39
N GLY A 40 7.93 9.26 9.05
CA GLY A 40 6.60 8.66 8.92
C GLY A 40 6.53 7.60 7.84
N ILE A 41 5.30 7.17 7.57
CA ILE A 41 5.00 6.27 6.47
C ILE A 41 4.62 7.09 5.23
N PHE A 42 5.11 6.63 4.10
CA PHE A 42 4.78 7.18 2.79
C PHE A 42 4.12 6.11 1.93
N GLY A 43 2.94 6.42 1.40
CA GLY A 43 2.33 5.67 0.31
C GLY A 43 2.91 6.16 -1.02
N VAL A 44 3.49 5.26 -1.81
CA VAL A 44 3.97 5.58 -3.15
C VAL A 44 3.23 4.71 -4.15
N GLU A 45 2.33 5.32 -4.89
CA GLU A 45 1.61 4.65 -5.97
C GLU A 45 2.36 4.76 -7.29
N MET A 46 2.38 3.67 -8.03
CA MET A 46 3.07 3.59 -9.30
C MET A 46 2.22 2.89 -10.35
N PHE A 47 2.33 3.33 -11.59
CA PHE A 47 1.84 2.59 -12.75
C PHE A 47 2.95 1.73 -13.33
N TYR A 48 2.61 0.49 -13.64
CA TYR A 48 3.44 -0.38 -14.45
C TYR A 48 2.88 -0.45 -15.85
N LEU A 49 3.63 0.01 -16.83
CA LEU A 49 3.23 0.02 -18.23
C LEU A 49 3.57 -1.31 -18.90
N GLU A 50 2.88 -1.61 -20.00
CA GLU A 50 3.18 -2.79 -20.83
C GLU A 50 4.59 -2.74 -21.43
N THR A 51 5.15 -1.55 -21.58
CA THR A 51 6.56 -1.33 -21.99
C THR A 51 7.58 -1.78 -20.93
N GLY A 52 7.15 -2.13 -19.71
CA GLY A 52 8.01 -2.46 -18.59
C GLY A 52 8.48 -1.25 -17.78
N GLU A 53 7.97 -0.06 -18.06
CA GLU A 53 8.29 1.16 -17.33
C GLU A 53 7.46 1.30 -16.07
N LEU A 54 8.07 1.92 -15.03
CA LEU A 54 7.40 2.32 -13.80
C LEU A 54 7.26 3.84 -13.79
N LEU A 55 6.04 4.32 -13.65
CA LEU A 55 5.72 5.72 -13.50
C LEU A 55 5.15 5.97 -12.10
N ILE A 56 5.59 7.03 -11.43
CA ILE A 56 4.99 7.46 -10.17
C ILE A 56 3.65 8.10 -10.48
N ASN A 57 2.62 7.66 -9.74
CA ASN A 57 1.30 8.26 -9.79
C ASN A 57 1.14 9.30 -8.69
N GLU A 58 1.35 8.88 -7.44
CA GLU A 58 1.15 9.75 -6.29
C GLU A 58 2.11 9.38 -5.16
N ILE A 59 2.42 10.37 -4.32
CA ILE A 59 3.13 10.19 -3.06
C ILE A 59 2.29 10.81 -1.97
N ALA A 60 1.84 9.96 -1.03
CA ALA A 60 1.08 10.37 0.14
C ALA A 60 1.97 10.26 1.39
N PRO A 61 2.39 11.37 2.03
CA PRO A 61 3.21 11.35 3.24
C PRO A 61 2.36 11.06 4.49
N ARG A 62 1.66 9.95 4.50
CA ARG A 62 0.72 9.49 5.53
C ARG A 62 0.38 8.01 5.32
N PRO A 63 -0.24 7.34 6.32
CA PRO A 63 -0.92 6.07 6.07
C PRO A 63 -1.88 6.18 4.89
N HIS A 64 -1.85 5.18 4.03
CA HIS A 64 -2.56 5.19 2.75
C HIS A 64 -3.51 4.02 2.63
N ASN A 65 -4.61 4.20 1.89
CA ASN A 65 -5.63 3.19 1.66
C ASN A 65 -5.04 1.85 1.18
N SER A 66 -4.12 1.91 0.23
CA SER A 66 -3.43 0.72 -0.28
C SER A 66 -2.61 -0.06 0.75
N GLY A 67 -2.31 0.55 1.89
CA GLY A 67 -1.60 -0.07 3.03
C GLY A 67 -2.52 -0.61 4.13
N HIS A 68 -3.85 -0.48 4.04
CA HIS A 68 -4.76 -0.94 5.10
C HIS A 68 -4.71 -2.45 5.31
N TYR A 69 -4.41 -3.25 4.27
CA TYR A 69 -4.20 -4.68 4.40
C TYR A 69 -3.17 -5.05 5.48
N THR A 70 -2.25 -4.12 5.81
CA THR A 70 -1.20 -4.37 6.81
C THR A 70 -1.74 -4.52 8.22
N ILE A 71 -2.98 -4.09 8.50
CA ILE A 71 -3.62 -4.23 9.81
C ILE A 71 -3.75 -5.72 10.16
N ASP A 72 -4.27 -6.51 9.22
CA ASP A 72 -4.60 -7.92 9.46
C ASP A 72 -3.58 -8.89 8.84
N ALA A 73 -2.82 -8.44 7.86
CA ALA A 73 -1.96 -9.31 7.07
C ALA A 73 -0.45 -9.15 7.35
N CYS A 74 -0.05 -8.22 8.18
CA CYS A 74 1.36 -7.97 8.49
C CYS A 74 1.63 -7.99 10.00
N VAL A 75 2.86 -8.32 10.37
CA VAL A 75 3.34 -8.29 11.76
C VAL A 75 3.25 -6.87 12.34
N THR A 76 3.55 -5.87 11.54
CA THR A 76 3.47 -4.46 11.92
C THR A 76 2.59 -3.74 10.89
N SER A 77 1.57 -3.05 11.35
CA SER A 77 0.70 -2.26 10.47
C SER A 77 1.38 -0.97 10.02
N GLN A 78 0.90 -0.39 8.93
CA GLN A 78 1.36 0.94 8.51
C GLN A 78 1.11 2.02 9.59
N PHE A 79 0.06 1.87 10.39
CA PHE A 79 -0.28 2.81 11.46
C PHE A 79 0.72 2.72 12.61
N GLU A 80 1.05 1.50 13.05
CA GLU A 80 2.07 1.29 14.07
C GLU A 80 3.43 1.81 13.61
N ALA A 81 3.82 1.47 12.38
CA ALA A 81 5.09 1.94 11.81
C ALA A 81 5.13 3.47 11.70
N HIS A 82 4.00 4.10 11.37
CA HIS A 82 3.88 5.57 11.34
C HIS A 82 4.08 6.18 12.72
N LEU A 83 3.36 5.68 13.72
CA LEU A 83 3.49 6.17 15.11
C LEU A 83 4.91 5.97 15.66
N ARG A 84 5.53 4.80 15.43
CA ARG A 84 6.91 4.55 15.84
C ARG A 84 7.87 5.54 15.19
N SER A 85 7.68 5.83 13.91
CA SER A 85 8.53 6.76 13.17
C SER A 85 8.43 8.20 13.66
N ILE A 86 7.21 8.70 13.91
CA ILE A 86 7.01 10.10 14.35
C ILE A 86 7.34 10.33 15.84
N LEU A 87 7.28 9.26 16.65
CA LEU A 87 7.60 9.29 18.09
C LEU A 87 9.03 8.85 18.40
N ASP A 88 9.84 8.62 17.36
CA ASP A 88 11.23 8.11 17.48
C ASP A 88 11.32 6.82 18.32
N LEU A 89 10.32 5.94 18.18
CA LEU A 89 10.31 4.65 18.84
C LEU A 89 11.09 3.62 17.99
N PRO A 90 11.78 2.66 18.63
CA PRO A 90 12.53 1.67 17.90
C PRO A 90 11.61 0.81 17.03
N MET A 91 11.99 0.62 15.77
CA MET A 91 11.31 -0.34 14.89
C MET A 91 11.55 -1.77 15.36
N PRO A 92 10.59 -2.69 15.16
CA PRO A 92 10.80 -4.10 15.47
C PRO A 92 12.07 -4.63 14.78
N LYS A 93 12.85 -5.49 15.47
CA LYS A 93 14.15 -6.00 14.98
C LYS A 93 14.11 -6.58 13.56
N ASN A 94 12.97 -7.12 13.15
CA ASN A 94 12.77 -7.74 11.84
C ASN A 94 12.03 -6.83 10.85
N PHE A 95 11.90 -5.54 11.16
CA PHE A 95 11.24 -4.58 10.28
C PHE A 95 12.18 -4.17 9.15
N THR A 96 12.36 -5.04 8.18
CA THR A 96 13.06 -4.70 6.91
C THR A 96 12.07 -4.30 5.82
N SER A 97 10.82 -4.68 6.00
CA SER A 97 9.66 -4.37 5.17
C SER A 97 8.42 -4.85 5.91
N PHE A 98 7.22 -4.56 5.41
CA PHE A 98 5.99 -5.11 5.99
C PHE A 98 5.96 -6.64 5.84
N SER A 99 6.53 -7.32 6.82
CA SER A 99 6.52 -8.79 6.89
C SER A 99 5.10 -9.30 7.06
N THR A 100 4.67 -10.14 6.13
CA THR A 100 3.31 -10.67 6.13
C THR A 100 3.21 -11.94 6.96
N ILE A 101 2.12 -12.06 7.73
CA ILE A 101 1.72 -13.25 8.48
C ILE A 101 0.85 -14.19 7.65
N THR A 102 0.39 -13.72 6.48
CA THR A 102 -0.42 -14.50 5.53
C THR A 102 0.26 -14.59 4.18
N THR A 103 -0.04 -15.62 3.41
CA THR A 103 0.46 -15.78 2.04
C THR A 103 -0.19 -14.79 1.06
N ASN A 104 -1.47 -14.51 1.26
CA ASN A 104 -2.26 -13.61 0.44
C ASN A 104 -3.14 -12.71 1.32
N ALA A 105 -3.41 -11.51 0.85
CA ALA A 105 -4.37 -10.60 1.46
C ALA A 105 -5.15 -9.90 0.36
N ILE A 106 -6.45 -9.73 0.57
CA ILE A 106 -7.33 -8.95 -0.28
C ILE A 106 -7.89 -7.82 0.57
N MET A 107 -7.82 -6.59 0.07
CA MET A 107 -8.46 -5.45 0.67
C MET A 107 -9.61 -5.02 -0.24
N LEU A 108 -10.83 -5.03 0.33
CA LEU A 108 -12.01 -4.50 -0.32
C LEU A 108 -12.28 -3.09 0.19
N ASN A 109 -12.37 -2.14 -0.73
CA ASN A 109 -12.75 -0.77 -0.39
C ASN A 109 -14.26 -0.60 -0.64
N VAL A 110 -15.03 -0.49 0.42
CA VAL A 110 -16.46 -0.24 0.35
C VAL A 110 -16.68 1.27 0.41
N LEU A 111 -17.16 1.84 -0.69
CA LEU A 111 -17.46 3.26 -0.78
C LEU A 111 -18.88 3.52 -0.27
N GLY A 112 -19.00 4.43 0.70
CA GLY A 112 -20.28 4.88 1.20
C GLY A 112 -21.03 5.73 0.18
N ASP A 113 -22.32 5.49 0.06
CA ASP A 113 -23.24 6.36 -0.68
C ASP A 113 -24.14 7.12 0.31
N LYS A 114 -24.27 8.42 0.13
CA LYS A 114 -25.09 9.29 1.00
C LYS A 114 -26.56 8.84 1.14
N HIS A 115 -27.02 8.00 0.22
CA HIS A 115 -28.43 7.57 0.14
C HIS A 115 -28.68 6.11 0.55
N THR A 116 -27.66 5.34 0.93
CA THR A 116 -27.79 3.88 1.10
C THR A 116 -26.96 3.29 2.25
N LYS A 117 -27.03 3.91 3.45
CA LYS A 117 -26.32 3.39 4.65
C LYS A 117 -26.58 1.91 4.93
N ASP A 118 -27.81 1.46 4.72
CA ASP A 118 -28.19 0.07 4.97
C ASP A 118 -27.54 -0.91 3.98
N LYS A 119 -27.33 -0.49 2.72
CA LYS A 119 -26.64 -1.30 1.70
C LYS A 119 -25.14 -1.42 1.94
N GLU A 120 -24.52 -0.45 2.61
CA GLU A 120 -23.10 -0.52 2.97
C GLU A 120 -22.87 -1.64 3.99
N LEU A 121 -23.71 -1.72 5.02
CA LEU A 121 -23.64 -2.78 6.03
C LEU A 121 -23.85 -4.16 5.39
N GLU A 122 -24.85 -4.32 4.55
CA GLU A 122 -25.10 -5.56 3.80
C GLU A 122 -23.91 -5.97 2.93
N THR A 123 -23.30 -5.01 2.24
CA THR A 123 -22.10 -5.26 1.41
C THR A 123 -20.93 -5.72 2.26
N CYS A 124 -20.71 -5.11 3.43
CA CYS A 124 -19.66 -5.52 4.36
C CYS A 124 -19.90 -6.94 4.90
N GLU A 125 -21.15 -7.28 5.27
CA GLU A 125 -21.47 -8.61 5.76
C GLU A 125 -21.31 -9.69 4.67
N ARG A 126 -21.71 -9.41 3.43
CA ARG A 126 -21.50 -10.31 2.28
C ARG A 126 -20.03 -10.51 1.92
N ALA A 127 -19.18 -9.51 2.16
CA ALA A 127 -17.74 -9.62 1.91
C ALA A 127 -17.00 -10.45 2.97
N LYS A 128 -17.62 -10.66 4.16
CA LYS A 128 -17.06 -11.50 5.23
C LYS A 128 -17.44 -12.97 5.10
N ALA A 129 -18.51 -13.29 4.37
CA ALA A 129 -18.97 -14.65 4.12
C ALA A 129 -18.17 -15.34 3.01
#